data_b0283f9ffc4556bf0ff5012d6078d54f
#
_entry.id   b0283f9ffc4556bf0ff5012d6078d54f
#
_cell.length_a   1.000
_cell.length_b   1.000
_cell.length_c   1.000
_cell.angle_alpha   90.00
_cell.angle_beta   90.00
_cell.angle_gamma   90.00
#
_symmetry.space_group_name_H-M   'P 1'
#
loop_
_entity.id
_entity.type
_entity.pdbx_description
1 polymer ?
#
loop_
_entity_poly.entity_id
_entity_poly.type
_entity_poly.pdbx_seq_one_letter_code
_entity_poly.pdbx_strand_id
1 'polypeptide(L)'
;AEKQRMLDEGSQRSFPSDREARLMKTRNGFVPAYNVQSVVDSQHHLIGAMQVTDHPNDFEDLQPSIHAMQEDLQVEVSQVVADTGYANEEQILALEEEGKVIAVPFNEGDHSPKEDREHGIFFTYDADNDYYICSQEKILPIKDRQVRKHGKLYRKYQGRDCKGCPLIKFCTTSKKGRIIYRRADAEPIRQYMKKCKGMKYKALIRLRKTWVEHPFGTLKYWMGQIPLLLRGKEKVQAEIDLYATCYNLRRVTNIQSIQVLLQQVHYWGIKYT
;
A
#
# COMPACT_ATOMS: atom_id res chain seq x y z
N ALA A 1 -22.24 3.16 -29.00
CA ALA A 1 -22.70 3.77 -27.73
C ALA A 1 -21.85 3.29 -26.55
N GLU A 2 -21.66 1.97 -26.36
CA GLU A 2 -20.91 1.38 -25.24
C GLU A 2 -19.39 1.70 -25.30
N LYS A 3 -18.81 1.64 -26.50
CA LYS A 3 -17.40 1.97 -26.73
C LYS A 3 -17.07 3.45 -26.45
N GLN A 4 -18.00 4.34 -26.71
CA GLN A 4 -17.87 5.78 -26.45
C GLN A 4 -17.97 6.06 -24.95
N ARG A 5 -18.87 5.38 -24.24
CA ARG A 5 -19.03 5.47 -22.79
C ARG A 5 -17.78 4.99 -22.05
N MET A 6 -17.12 3.94 -22.54
CA MET A 6 -15.85 3.42 -21.98
C MET A 6 -14.68 4.41 -22.15
N LEU A 7 -14.68 5.21 -23.22
CA LEU A 7 -13.68 6.26 -23.45
C LEU A 7 -13.93 7.48 -22.56
N ASP A 8 -15.19 7.82 -22.35
CA ASP A 8 -15.61 8.99 -21.55
C ASP A 8 -15.43 8.77 -20.03
N GLU A 9 -15.53 7.51 -19.57
CA GLU A 9 -15.37 7.14 -18.15
C GLU A 9 -13.91 6.82 -17.79
N GLY A 10 -12.96 6.88 -18.72
CA GLY A 10 -11.56 6.50 -18.49
C GLY A 10 -11.39 5.04 -18.04
N SER A 11 -12.42 4.23 -18.22
CA SER A 11 -12.54 2.94 -17.58
C SER A 11 -11.85 1.84 -18.41
N GLN A 12 -10.92 1.21 -17.79
CA GLN A 12 -10.32 -0.03 -18.24
C GLN A 12 -11.43 -1.09 -18.35
N ARG A 13 -11.53 -1.74 -19.50
CA ARG A 13 -12.37 -2.88 -19.87
C ARG A 13 -13.47 -3.29 -18.87
N SER A 14 -14.72 -2.92 -19.13
CA SER A 14 -15.87 -3.45 -18.39
C SER A 14 -16.23 -4.84 -18.90
N PHE A 15 -16.69 -5.69 -17.99
CA PHE A 15 -17.17 -7.04 -18.32
C PHE A 15 -18.69 -7.02 -18.44
N PRO A 16 -19.28 -7.54 -19.54
CA PRO A 16 -20.75 -7.53 -19.72
C PRO A 16 -21.51 -8.24 -18.60
N SER A 17 -20.88 -9.24 -18.00
CA SER A 17 -21.46 -10.04 -16.91
C SER A 17 -21.34 -9.39 -15.53
N ASP A 18 -20.35 -8.52 -15.33
CA ASP A 18 -20.12 -7.78 -14.08
C ASP A 18 -19.36 -6.48 -14.40
N ARG A 19 -20.08 -5.37 -14.48
CA ARG A 19 -19.55 -4.08 -14.92
C ARG A 19 -18.64 -3.41 -13.89
N GLU A 20 -18.75 -3.80 -12.64
CA GLU A 20 -17.99 -3.23 -11.53
C GLU A 20 -16.68 -3.99 -11.28
N ALA A 21 -16.59 -5.24 -11.73
CA ALA A 21 -15.35 -5.99 -11.67
C ALA A 21 -14.25 -5.36 -12.56
N ARG A 22 -13.01 -5.44 -12.11
CA ARG A 22 -11.83 -4.95 -12.84
C ARG A 22 -10.91 -6.09 -13.23
N LEU A 23 -10.15 -5.87 -14.29
CA LEU A 23 -9.15 -6.84 -14.75
C LEU A 23 -7.95 -6.83 -13.80
N MET A 24 -7.83 -7.86 -12.99
CA MET A 24 -6.77 -7.97 -11.99
C MET A 24 -5.80 -9.09 -12.32
N LYS A 25 -4.53 -8.89 -12.02
CA LYS A 25 -3.47 -9.87 -12.22
C LYS A 25 -3.50 -10.92 -11.10
N THR A 26 -3.66 -12.17 -11.47
CA THR A 26 -3.56 -13.32 -10.58
C THR A 26 -2.36 -14.20 -10.95
N ARG A 27 -2.12 -15.26 -10.18
CA ARG A 27 -1.07 -16.26 -10.51
C ARG A 27 -1.33 -16.95 -11.85
N ASN A 28 -2.59 -17.07 -12.25
CA ASN A 28 -3.03 -17.75 -13.47
C ASN A 28 -3.34 -16.78 -14.63
N GLY A 29 -2.89 -15.53 -14.55
CA GLY A 29 -3.14 -14.51 -15.57
C GLY A 29 -4.06 -13.40 -15.08
N PHE A 30 -4.73 -12.73 -16.04
CA PHE A 30 -5.64 -11.64 -15.74
C PHE A 30 -7.08 -12.13 -15.75
N VAL A 31 -7.81 -11.85 -14.68
CA VAL A 31 -9.22 -12.23 -14.53
C VAL A 31 -10.05 -11.05 -14.04
N PRO A 32 -11.38 -11.03 -14.35
CA PRO A 32 -12.31 -10.11 -13.71
C PRO A 32 -12.36 -10.44 -12.21
N ALA A 33 -12.09 -9.46 -11.36
CA ALA A 33 -12.04 -9.65 -9.92
C ALA A 33 -12.33 -8.35 -9.17
N TYR A 34 -12.53 -8.47 -7.87
CA TYR A 34 -12.55 -7.40 -6.90
C TYR A 34 -11.31 -7.48 -6.02
N ASN A 35 -10.86 -6.35 -5.52
CA ASN A 35 -9.87 -6.29 -4.47
C ASN A 35 -10.58 -6.25 -3.11
N VAL A 36 -10.10 -7.02 -2.14
CA VAL A 36 -10.70 -7.09 -0.81
C VAL A 36 -9.67 -6.61 0.20
N GLN A 37 -9.94 -5.48 0.81
CA GLN A 37 -9.16 -4.91 1.88
C GLN A 37 -9.60 -5.51 3.22
N SER A 38 -8.67 -5.80 4.12
CA SER A 38 -8.98 -6.33 5.43
C SER A 38 -8.16 -5.63 6.51
N VAL A 39 -8.85 -5.12 7.51
CA VAL A 39 -8.24 -4.58 8.73
C VAL A 39 -8.40 -5.61 9.84
N VAL A 40 -7.29 -5.98 10.46
CA VAL A 40 -7.23 -7.07 11.45
C VAL A 40 -6.68 -6.53 12.76
N ASP A 41 -7.34 -6.86 13.87
CA ASP A 41 -6.84 -6.61 15.21
C ASP A 41 -5.59 -7.45 15.51
N SER A 42 -4.56 -6.78 16.05
CA SER A 42 -3.27 -7.40 16.35
C SER A 42 -3.26 -8.32 17.56
N GLN A 43 -4.24 -8.19 18.47
CA GLN A 43 -4.29 -8.93 19.73
C GLN A 43 -5.02 -10.25 19.58
N HIS A 44 -6.18 -10.22 18.97
CA HIS A 44 -7.07 -11.38 18.87
C HIS A 44 -7.21 -11.90 17.43
N HIS A 45 -6.62 -11.22 16.46
CA HIS A 45 -6.73 -11.50 15.02
C HIS A 45 -8.19 -11.50 14.52
N LEU A 46 -9.04 -10.66 15.12
CA LEU A 46 -10.39 -10.43 14.64
C LEU A 46 -10.37 -9.50 13.42
N ILE A 47 -11.24 -9.75 12.49
CA ILE A 47 -11.44 -8.88 11.34
C ILE A 47 -12.30 -7.70 11.80
N GLY A 48 -11.72 -6.51 11.84
CA GLY A 48 -12.42 -5.27 12.20
C GLY A 48 -13.18 -4.66 11.03
N ALA A 49 -12.64 -4.81 9.81
CA ALA A 49 -13.32 -4.40 8.58
C ALA A 49 -12.88 -5.28 7.41
N MET A 50 -13.78 -5.54 6.48
CA MET A 50 -13.47 -6.03 5.15
C MET A 50 -14.20 -5.18 4.11
N GLN A 51 -13.47 -4.62 3.16
CA GLN A 51 -14.03 -3.76 2.13
C GLN A 51 -13.70 -4.28 0.74
N VAL A 52 -14.73 -4.36 -0.09
CA VAL A 52 -14.59 -4.68 -1.51
C VAL A 52 -14.33 -3.42 -2.28
N THR A 53 -13.19 -3.35 -2.95
CA THR A 53 -12.82 -2.23 -3.83
C THR A 53 -12.70 -2.70 -5.28
N ASP A 54 -12.86 -1.78 -6.21
CA ASP A 54 -12.60 -1.99 -7.62
C ASP A 54 -11.22 -1.45 -8.05
N HIS A 55 -10.40 -1.05 -7.07
CA HIS A 55 -9.02 -0.65 -7.32
C HIS A 55 -8.16 -1.88 -7.67
N PRO A 56 -7.38 -1.83 -8.75
CA PRO A 56 -6.55 -2.98 -9.16
C PRO A 56 -5.36 -3.25 -8.25
N ASN A 57 -5.09 -2.37 -7.29
CA ASN A 57 -4.03 -2.46 -6.29
C ASN A 57 -4.47 -1.72 -5.01
N ASP A 58 -3.71 -1.90 -3.93
CA ASP A 58 -4.04 -1.41 -2.58
C ASP A 58 -3.60 0.05 -2.33
N PHE A 59 -3.05 0.72 -3.35
CA PHE A 59 -2.36 1.99 -3.20
C PHE A 59 -3.23 3.12 -2.63
N GLU A 60 -4.53 3.10 -2.91
CA GLU A 60 -5.48 4.13 -2.48
C GLU A 60 -6.36 3.70 -1.29
N ASP A 61 -6.14 2.50 -0.73
CA ASP A 61 -7.08 1.88 0.19
C ASP A 61 -6.66 1.94 1.67
N LEU A 62 -5.48 2.47 2.02
CA LEU A 62 -4.98 2.48 3.40
C LEU A 62 -5.87 3.31 4.33
N GLN A 63 -5.99 4.60 4.07
CA GLN A 63 -6.74 5.52 4.91
C GLN A 63 -8.25 5.22 4.90
N PRO A 64 -8.89 4.97 3.75
CA PRO A 64 -10.30 4.60 3.71
C PRO A 64 -10.65 3.38 4.56
N SER A 65 -9.81 2.32 4.51
CA SER A 65 -10.05 1.10 5.28
C SER A 65 -9.94 1.32 6.79
N ILE A 66 -9.00 2.16 7.23
CA ILE A 66 -8.85 2.50 8.65
C ILE A 66 -10.03 3.34 9.14
N HIS A 67 -10.43 4.36 8.39
CA HIS A 67 -11.55 5.22 8.75
C HIS A 67 -12.86 4.44 8.80
N ALA A 68 -13.13 3.57 7.83
CA ALA A 68 -14.32 2.74 7.85
C ALA A 68 -14.38 1.85 9.10
N MET A 69 -13.28 1.18 9.47
CA MET A 69 -13.25 0.40 10.70
C MET A 69 -13.48 1.24 11.95
N GLN A 70 -12.90 2.46 12.04
CA GLN A 70 -13.10 3.36 13.17
C GLN A 70 -14.57 3.80 13.28
N GLU A 71 -15.20 4.10 12.15
CA GLU A 71 -16.61 4.53 12.08
C GLU A 71 -17.55 3.37 12.44
N ASP A 72 -17.36 2.21 11.84
CA ASP A 72 -18.24 1.04 12.04
C ASP A 72 -18.18 0.50 13.48
N LEU A 73 -16.99 0.45 14.07
CA LEU A 73 -16.78 -0.13 15.39
C LEU A 73 -16.74 0.90 16.51
N GLN A 74 -16.77 2.20 16.20
CA GLN A 74 -16.64 3.30 17.17
C GLN A 74 -15.39 3.16 18.05
N VAL A 75 -14.24 2.80 17.43
CA VAL A 75 -12.95 2.59 18.10
C VAL A 75 -11.90 3.53 17.56
N GLU A 76 -10.92 3.86 18.39
CA GLU A 76 -9.74 4.60 17.95
C GLU A 76 -8.60 3.64 17.57
N VAL A 77 -7.99 3.91 16.40
CA VAL A 77 -6.82 3.21 15.92
C VAL A 77 -5.58 4.08 16.17
N SER A 78 -4.71 3.65 17.05
CA SER A 78 -3.48 4.36 17.38
C SER A 78 -2.26 3.91 16.54
N GLN A 79 -2.30 2.68 16.01
CA GLN A 79 -1.19 2.11 15.26
C GLN A 79 -1.68 1.28 14.08
N VAL A 80 -1.05 1.47 12.93
CA VAL A 80 -1.36 0.76 11.69
C VAL A 80 -0.09 0.14 11.11
N VAL A 81 -0.20 -1.12 10.69
CA VAL A 81 0.89 -1.82 10.00
C VAL A 81 0.33 -2.42 8.71
N ALA A 82 0.91 -2.05 7.58
CA ALA A 82 0.49 -2.56 6.27
C ALA A 82 1.69 -2.94 5.40
N ASP A 83 1.44 -3.53 4.24
CA ASP A 83 2.52 -3.88 3.32
C ASP A 83 2.87 -2.75 2.34
N THR A 84 3.83 -3.01 1.47
CA THR A 84 4.30 -2.03 0.49
C THR A 84 3.23 -1.67 -0.56
N GLY A 85 2.20 -2.49 -0.74
CA GLY A 85 1.07 -2.21 -1.63
C GLY A 85 0.33 -0.93 -1.23
N TYR A 86 0.27 -0.66 0.07
CA TYR A 86 -0.34 0.53 0.66
C TYR A 86 0.58 1.74 0.79
N ALA A 87 1.74 1.74 0.15
CA ALA A 87 2.73 2.81 0.29
C ALA A 87 2.33 4.10 -0.45
N ASN A 88 1.18 4.67 -0.10
CA ASN A 88 0.70 5.96 -0.57
C ASN A 88 1.17 7.06 0.38
N GLU A 89 2.02 7.95 -0.12
CA GLU A 89 2.61 9.04 0.64
C GLU A 89 1.58 9.95 1.28
N GLU A 90 0.56 10.37 0.53
CA GLU A 90 -0.45 11.30 0.99
C GLU A 90 -1.27 10.70 2.12
N GLN A 91 -1.70 9.44 1.99
CA GLN A 91 -2.45 8.73 3.03
C GLN A 91 -1.61 8.43 4.27
N ILE A 92 -0.33 8.05 4.10
CA ILE A 92 0.58 7.80 5.22
C ILE A 92 0.77 9.08 6.04
N LEU A 93 1.05 10.20 5.38
CA LEU A 93 1.26 11.48 6.06
C LEU A 93 -0.01 11.99 6.72
N ALA A 94 -1.17 11.87 6.08
CA ALA A 94 -2.45 12.23 6.66
C ALA A 94 -2.75 11.45 7.95
N LEU A 95 -2.53 10.13 7.94
CA LEU A 95 -2.71 9.29 9.13
C LEU A 95 -1.69 9.61 10.24
N GLU A 96 -0.44 10.01 9.90
CA GLU A 96 0.53 10.51 10.89
C GLU A 96 0.09 11.85 11.49
N GLU A 97 -0.49 12.76 10.70
CA GLU A 97 -1.06 14.02 11.16
C GLU A 97 -2.26 13.81 12.11
N GLU A 98 -3.03 12.74 11.90
CA GLU A 98 -4.07 12.29 12.84
C GLU A 98 -3.49 11.69 14.15
N GLY A 99 -2.18 11.68 14.31
CA GLY A 99 -1.51 11.16 15.51
C GLY A 99 -1.29 9.65 15.55
N LYS A 100 -1.52 8.94 14.45
CA LYS A 100 -1.35 7.49 14.38
C LYS A 100 0.09 7.10 14.08
N VAL A 101 0.53 5.97 14.63
CA VAL A 101 1.83 5.35 14.32
C VAL A 101 1.66 4.45 13.08
N ILE A 102 2.20 4.87 11.97
CA ILE A 102 2.07 4.15 10.69
C ILE A 102 3.37 3.38 10.40
N ALA A 103 3.28 2.09 10.11
CA ALA A 103 4.42 1.24 9.74
C ALA A 103 4.14 0.53 8.40
N VAL A 104 4.29 1.26 7.31
CA VAL A 104 4.21 0.77 5.93
C VAL A 104 5.60 0.87 5.30
N PRO A 105 6.18 -0.21 4.76
CA PRO A 105 7.47 -0.12 4.06
C PRO A 105 7.32 0.80 2.84
N PHE A 106 8.03 1.90 2.86
CA PHE A 106 8.07 2.84 1.76
C PHE A 106 9.44 2.79 1.08
N ASN A 107 9.45 2.43 -0.18
CA ASN A 107 10.64 2.54 -1.00
C ASN A 107 10.51 3.81 -1.83
N GLU A 108 11.26 4.85 -1.44
CA GLU A 108 11.62 5.87 -2.42
C GLU A 108 12.33 5.10 -3.52
N GLY A 109 11.70 4.96 -4.68
CA GLY A 109 12.25 4.18 -5.76
C GLY A 109 13.71 4.61 -5.93
N ASP A 110 14.63 3.71 -5.60
CA ASP A 110 16.03 3.94 -5.79
C ASP A 110 16.18 4.29 -7.26
N HIS A 111 16.55 5.53 -7.55
CA HIS A 111 16.61 6.05 -8.90
C HIS A 111 17.70 5.40 -9.75
N SER A 112 18.37 4.40 -9.20
CA SER A 112 19.25 3.49 -9.92
C SER A 112 18.43 2.31 -10.41
N PRO A 113 18.22 2.10 -11.72
CA PRO A 113 17.69 0.87 -12.27
C PRO A 113 18.43 -0.36 -11.69
N LYS A 114 17.76 -1.51 -11.67
CA LYS A 114 18.38 -2.75 -11.19
C LYS A 114 19.72 -3.03 -11.88
N GLU A 115 19.78 -2.76 -13.17
CA GLU A 115 20.96 -2.87 -14.03
C GLU A 115 22.12 -1.98 -13.58
N ASP A 116 21.84 -0.76 -13.08
CA ASP A 116 22.86 0.14 -12.56
C ASP A 116 23.59 -0.46 -11.34
N ARG A 117 22.86 -1.18 -10.47
CA ARG A 117 23.44 -1.84 -9.27
C ARG A 117 24.32 -3.04 -9.62
N GLU A 118 23.91 -3.80 -10.63
CA GLU A 118 24.71 -4.95 -11.12
C GLU A 118 26.06 -4.51 -11.67
N HIS A 119 26.13 -3.28 -12.20
CA HIS A 119 27.38 -2.67 -12.67
C HIS A 119 28.09 -1.81 -11.63
N GLY A 120 27.68 -1.85 -10.36
CA GLY A 120 28.26 -1.04 -9.28
C GLY A 120 28.00 0.45 -9.41
N ILE A 121 26.94 0.84 -10.13
CA ILE A 121 26.54 2.23 -10.31
C ILE A 121 25.57 2.62 -9.21
N PHE A 122 25.94 3.58 -8.38
CA PHE A 122 25.10 4.14 -7.34
C PHE A 122 25.35 5.65 -7.20
N PHE A 123 24.42 6.33 -6.55
CA PHE A 123 24.44 7.77 -6.37
C PHE A 123 24.12 8.11 -4.92
N THR A 124 25.00 8.84 -4.26
CA THR A 124 24.82 9.30 -2.88
C THR A 124 24.46 10.78 -2.90
N TYR A 125 23.42 11.17 -2.20
CA TYR A 125 23.03 12.56 -2.07
C TYR A 125 23.73 13.21 -0.88
N ASP A 126 24.42 14.29 -1.13
CA ASP A 126 24.97 15.20 -0.12
C ASP A 126 23.94 16.28 0.17
N ALA A 127 23.37 16.23 1.39
CA ALA A 127 22.30 17.14 1.78
C ALA A 127 22.80 18.55 2.12
N ASP A 128 24.02 18.65 2.61
CA ASP A 128 24.62 19.92 3.05
C ASP A 128 24.98 20.80 1.83
N ASN A 129 25.41 20.17 0.75
CA ASN A 129 25.88 20.85 -0.45
C ASN A 129 24.89 20.77 -1.63
N ASP A 130 23.78 20.09 -1.47
CA ASP A 130 22.71 19.92 -2.49
C ASP A 130 23.22 19.39 -3.85
N TYR A 131 23.98 18.28 -3.83
CA TYR A 131 24.41 17.56 -5.04
C TYR A 131 24.42 16.04 -4.83
N TYR A 132 24.57 15.31 -5.92
CA TYR A 132 24.82 13.87 -5.89
C TYR A 132 26.29 13.56 -6.20
N ILE A 133 26.81 12.51 -5.58
CA ILE A 133 28.11 11.92 -5.87
C ILE A 133 27.85 10.53 -6.50
N CYS A 134 28.43 10.25 -7.66
CA CYS A 134 28.32 8.94 -8.29
C CYS A 134 29.38 7.97 -7.77
N SER A 135 29.24 6.68 -8.08
CA SER A 135 30.20 5.60 -7.73
C SER A 135 31.63 5.80 -8.25
N GLN A 136 31.84 6.76 -9.18
CA GLN A 136 33.15 7.18 -9.68
C GLN A 136 33.58 8.53 -9.07
N GLU A 137 33.06 8.86 -7.89
CA GLU A 137 33.38 10.07 -7.10
C GLU A 137 33.13 11.41 -7.84
N LYS A 138 32.34 11.39 -8.92
CA LYS A 138 32.02 12.60 -9.68
C LYS A 138 30.76 13.24 -9.18
N ILE A 139 30.78 14.58 -9.13
CA ILE A 139 29.66 15.40 -8.63
C ILE A 139 28.63 15.62 -9.74
N LEU A 140 27.35 15.45 -9.36
CA LEU A 140 26.19 15.84 -10.15
C LEU A 140 25.57 17.08 -9.49
N PRO A 141 25.96 18.29 -9.88
CA PRO A 141 25.40 19.49 -9.30
C PRO A 141 23.95 19.69 -9.74
N ILE A 142 23.26 20.55 -8.99
CA ILE A 142 21.92 20.99 -9.36
C ILE A 142 21.97 21.75 -10.68
N LYS A 143 21.09 21.37 -11.59
CA LYS A 143 20.95 22.04 -12.88
C LYS A 143 19.70 22.90 -12.96
N ASP A 144 18.61 22.41 -12.34
CA ASP A 144 17.32 23.08 -12.32
C ASP A 144 16.62 22.81 -10.99
N ARG A 145 16.14 23.86 -10.35
CA ARG A 145 15.52 23.81 -9.02
C ARG A 145 14.01 23.52 -9.07
N GLN A 146 13.37 23.74 -10.21
CA GLN A 146 11.91 23.71 -10.33
C GLN A 146 11.47 23.03 -11.64
N VAL A 147 11.54 21.72 -11.66
CA VAL A 147 11.02 20.91 -12.77
C VAL A 147 9.72 20.26 -12.36
N ARG A 148 8.62 20.60 -13.03
CA ARG A 148 7.33 19.92 -12.80
C ARG A 148 7.23 18.65 -13.64
N LYS A 149 6.91 17.54 -13.00
CA LYS A 149 6.63 16.25 -13.63
C LYS A 149 5.46 15.58 -12.91
N HIS A 150 4.44 15.17 -13.66
CA HIS A 150 3.25 14.48 -13.10
C HIS A 150 2.65 15.24 -11.91
N GLY A 151 2.51 16.57 -12.01
CA GLY A 151 1.97 17.42 -10.94
C GLY A 151 2.92 17.71 -9.77
N LYS A 152 4.03 16.99 -9.63
CA LYS A 152 5.00 17.11 -8.53
C LYS A 152 6.21 17.94 -8.90
N LEU A 153 6.83 18.58 -7.90
CA LEU A 153 7.99 19.46 -8.07
C LEU A 153 9.29 18.68 -7.83
N TYR A 154 10.22 18.78 -8.78
CA TYR A 154 11.52 18.11 -8.73
C TYR A 154 12.66 19.10 -8.88
N ARG A 155 13.79 18.78 -8.22
CA ARG A 155 15.11 19.33 -8.52
C ARG A 155 15.80 18.40 -9.49
N LYS A 156 16.47 18.97 -10.51
CA LYS A 156 17.20 18.21 -11.53
C LYS A 156 18.69 18.35 -11.28
N TYR A 157 19.37 17.24 -11.17
CA TYR A 157 20.83 17.17 -11.05
C TYR A 157 21.41 16.55 -12.32
N GLN A 158 22.57 17.03 -12.75
CA GLN A 158 23.20 16.54 -13.96
C GLN A 158 24.73 16.46 -13.82
N GLY A 159 25.28 15.29 -14.12
CA GLY A 159 26.72 15.07 -14.18
C GLY A 159 27.34 15.79 -15.38
N ARG A 160 28.40 16.55 -15.15
CA ARG A 160 29.15 17.25 -16.20
C ARG A 160 30.34 16.45 -16.69
N ASP A 161 30.99 15.71 -15.80
CA ASP A 161 32.25 14.98 -16.04
C ASP A 161 32.03 13.50 -16.39
N CYS A 162 30.94 13.22 -17.12
CA CYS A 162 30.62 11.88 -17.55
C CYS A 162 31.39 11.44 -18.81
N LYS A 163 32.00 12.39 -19.55
CA LYS A 163 32.81 12.06 -20.73
C LYS A 163 34.05 11.24 -20.31
N GLY A 164 34.30 10.13 -21.01
CA GLY A 164 35.44 9.25 -20.69
C GLY A 164 35.25 8.37 -19.46
N CYS A 165 34.09 8.37 -18.83
CA CYS A 165 33.79 7.46 -17.73
C CYS A 165 33.68 6.01 -18.24
N PRO A 166 34.38 5.04 -17.61
CA PRO A 166 34.34 3.64 -18.05
C PRO A 166 32.94 3.04 -17.94
N LEU A 167 32.12 3.52 -17.02
CA LEU A 167 30.76 3.04 -16.77
C LEU A 167 29.69 3.78 -17.59
N ILE A 168 30.05 4.73 -18.47
CA ILE A 168 29.07 5.58 -19.13
C ILE A 168 28.04 4.80 -19.94
N LYS A 169 28.47 3.71 -20.60
CA LYS A 169 27.59 2.87 -21.43
C LYS A 169 26.47 2.19 -20.63
N PHE A 170 26.73 1.88 -19.37
CA PHE A 170 25.76 1.25 -18.46
C PHE A 170 25.01 2.30 -17.64
N CYS A 171 25.61 3.48 -17.42
CA CYS A 171 25.06 4.51 -16.55
C CYS A 171 23.99 5.37 -17.22
N THR A 172 24.22 5.79 -18.48
CA THR A 172 23.29 6.71 -19.14
C THR A 172 23.41 6.68 -20.66
N THR A 173 22.27 6.75 -21.34
CA THR A 173 22.21 6.93 -22.80
C THR A 173 22.31 8.41 -23.20
N SER A 174 22.25 9.33 -22.23
CA SER A 174 22.30 10.77 -22.48
C SER A 174 23.70 11.25 -22.84
N LYS A 175 23.85 11.88 -24.01
CA LYS A 175 25.10 12.55 -24.44
C LYS A 175 25.55 13.69 -23.52
N LYS A 176 24.63 14.22 -22.69
CA LYS A 176 24.87 15.33 -21.74
C LYS A 176 25.19 14.87 -20.32
N GLY A 177 25.42 13.56 -20.11
CA GLY A 177 25.69 12.93 -18.80
C GLY A 177 24.44 12.49 -18.06
N ARG A 178 24.65 11.81 -16.92
CA ARG A 178 23.57 11.26 -16.08
C ARG A 178 22.71 12.38 -15.52
N ILE A 179 21.39 12.17 -15.54
CA ILE A 179 20.42 13.07 -14.95
C ILE A 179 19.70 12.33 -13.83
N ILE A 180 19.57 12.98 -12.67
CA ILE A 180 18.78 12.51 -11.53
C ILE A 180 17.72 13.57 -11.21
N TYR A 181 16.50 13.13 -10.94
CA TYR A 181 15.42 13.98 -10.47
C TYR A 181 15.15 13.65 -9.01
N ARG A 182 15.28 14.65 -8.14
CA ARG A 182 14.95 14.54 -6.71
C ARG A 182 13.71 15.37 -6.44
N ARG A 183 12.73 14.77 -5.83
CA ARG A 183 11.50 15.44 -5.47
C ARG A 183 11.79 16.53 -4.42
N ALA A 184 11.33 17.76 -4.65
CA ALA A 184 11.65 18.91 -3.81
C ALA A 184 10.83 18.94 -2.52
N ASP A 185 9.58 18.47 -2.57
CA ASP A 185 8.57 18.47 -1.51
C ASP A 185 8.50 17.15 -0.71
N ALA A 186 9.50 16.30 -0.83
CA ALA A 186 9.49 14.97 -0.22
C ALA A 186 10.12 14.90 1.18
N GLU A 187 10.35 16.02 1.86
CA GLU A 187 10.99 16.00 3.18
C GLU A 187 10.15 15.25 4.24
N PRO A 188 8.81 15.45 4.33
CA PRO A 188 7.99 14.69 5.29
C PRO A 188 8.09 13.18 5.09
N ILE A 189 7.98 12.70 3.84
CA ILE A 189 8.07 11.26 3.57
C ILE A 189 9.48 10.70 3.83
N ARG A 190 10.55 11.50 3.63
CA ARG A 190 11.91 11.07 3.98
C ARG A 190 12.09 10.92 5.49
N GLN A 191 11.51 11.81 6.29
CA GLN A 191 11.50 11.68 7.75
C GLN A 191 10.75 10.42 8.16
N TYR A 192 9.59 10.16 7.56
CA TYR A 192 8.86 8.91 7.75
C TYR A 192 9.72 7.68 7.40
N MET A 193 10.39 7.68 6.24
CA MET A 193 11.28 6.59 5.83
C MET A 193 12.45 6.37 6.79
N LYS A 194 13.01 7.44 7.37
CA LYS A 194 14.03 7.33 8.44
C LYS A 194 13.45 6.65 9.68
N LYS A 195 12.23 7.02 10.11
CA LYS A 195 11.52 6.33 11.21
C LYS A 195 11.37 4.83 10.91
N CYS A 196 10.95 4.47 9.68
CA CYS A 196 10.76 3.07 9.26
C CYS A 196 12.05 2.23 9.30
N LYS A 197 13.23 2.83 9.19
CA LYS A 197 14.52 2.14 9.35
C LYS A 197 14.85 1.79 10.81
N GLY A 198 14.16 2.39 11.78
CA GLY A 198 14.34 2.13 13.20
C GLY A 198 13.90 0.72 13.63
N MET A 199 14.47 0.21 14.73
CA MET A 199 14.18 -1.14 15.24
C MET A 199 12.70 -1.35 15.57
N LYS A 200 12.04 -0.33 16.15
CA LYS A 200 10.61 -0.37 16.48
C LYS A 200 9.75 -0.68 15.23
N TYR A 201 9.94 0.07 14.17
CA TYR A 201 9.18 -0.10 12.92
C TYR A 201 9.50 -1.42 12.21
N LYS A 202 10.77 -1.84 12.21
CA LYS A 202 11.15 -3.15 11.67
C LYS A 202 10.50 -4.31 12.42
N ALA A 203 10.37 -4.20 13.73
CA ALA A 203 9.67 -5.19 14.54
C ALA A 203 8.17 -5.25 14.18
N LEU A 204 7.52 -4.10 14.07
CA LEU A 204 6.11 -4.00 13.67
C LEU A 204 5.87 -4.62 12.28
N ILE A 205 6.69 -4.28 11.31
CA ILE A 205 6.58 -4.82 9.93
C ILE A 205 6.77 -6.35 9.91
N ARG A 206 7.63 -6.92 10.77
CA ARG A 206 7.76 -8.38 10.90
C ARG A 206 6.49 -9.02 11.48
N LEU A 207 5.92 -8.41 12.53
CA LEU A 207 4.71 -8.90 13.17
C LEU A 207 3.49 -8.86 12.24
N ARG A 208 3.46 -7.94 11.27
CA ARG A 208 2.39 -7.85 10.28
C ARG A 208 2.05 -9.20 9.65
N LYS A 209 3.06 -9.95 9.22
CA LYS A 209 2.83 -11.26 8.58
C LYS A 209 2.02 -12.18 9.48
N THR A 210 2.39 -12.25 10.76
CA THR A 210 1.66 -13.08 11.73
C THR A 210 0.22 -12.62 11.91
N TRP A 211 -0.03 -11.32 11.93
CA TRP A 211 -1.36 -10.76 12.19
C TRP A 211 -2.30 -10.91 11.00
N VAL A 212 -1.85 -10.56 9.80
CA VAL A 212 -2.70 -10.49 8.60
C VAL A 212 -2.82 -11.85 7.91
N GLU A 213 -1.75 -12.66 7.90
CA GLU A 213 -1.79 -13.97 7.23
C GLU A 213 -2.71 -14.97 7.93
N HIS A 214 -2.93 -14.83 9.24
CA HIS A 214 -3.78 -15.74 10.02
C HIS A 214 -5.24 -15.74 9.55
N PRO A 215 -5.96 -14.58 9.43
CA PRO A 215 -7.32 -14.58 8.92
C PRO A 215 -7.40 -15.10 7.48
N PHE A 216 -6.54 -14.62 6.60
CA PHE A 216 -6.54 -15.04 5.19
C PHE A 216 -6.18 -16.52 5.02
N GLY A 217 -5.23 -17.03 5.81
CA GLY A 217 -4.90 -18.45 5.81
C GLY A 217 -6.09 -19.29 6.27
N THR A 218 -6.77 -18.88 7.32
CA THR A 218 -7.96 -19.55 7.82
C THR A 218 -9.09 -19.52 6.80
N LEU A 219 -9.40 -18.36 6.23
CA LEU A 219 -10.45 -18.22 5.22
C LEU A 219 -10.16 -19.10 3.99
N LYS A 220 -8.92 -19.07 3.48
CA LYS A 220 -8.53 -19.85 2.29
C LYS A 220 -8.45 -21.35 2.56
N TYR A 221 -7.97 -21.76 3.74
CA TYR A 221 -7.74 -23.17 4.07
C TYR A 221 -9.00 -23.86 4.54
N TRP A 222 -9.79 -23.23 5.42
CA TRP A 222 -10.95 -23.84 6.05
C TRP A 222 -12.26 -23.60 5.31
N MET A 223 -12.37 -22.49 4.59
CA MET A 223 -13.56 -22.13 3.80
C MET A 223 -13.36 -22.40 2.31
N GLY A 224 -12.17 -22.89 1.90
CA GLY A 224 -11.81 -23.15 0.51
C GLY A 224 -11.46 -21.87 -0.27
N GLN A 225 -11.19 -22.01 -1.57
CA GLN A 225 -11.18 -20.83 -2.43
C GLN A 225 -12.60 -20.28 -2.42
N ILE A 226 -12.76 -19.06 -1.91
CA ILE A 226 -14.05 -18.38 -1.87
C ILE A 226 -14.41 -17.99 -3.31
N PRO A 227 -15.22 -18.79 -4.04
CA PRO A 227 -15.77 -18.32 -5.28
C PRO A 227 -16.83 -17.29 -4.92
N LEU A 228 -16.69 -16.06 -5.40
CA LEU A 228 -17.74 -15.08 -5.29
C LEU A 228 -18.93 -15.55 -6.13
N LEU A 229 -20.06 -15.78 -5.48
CA LEU A 229 -21.29 -16.27 -6.11
C LEU A 229 -22.10 -15.11 -6.69
N LEU A 230 -21.99 -13.93 -6.06
CA LEU A 230 -22.73 -12.74 -6.42
C LEU A 230 -21.89 -11.85 -7.36
N ARG A 231 -22.57 -10.91 -8.02
CA ARG A 231 -21.98 -9.92 -8.93
C ARG A 231 -22.45 -8.55 -8.55
N GLY A 232 -21.58 -7.56 -8.81
CA GLY A 232 -21.78 -6.18 -8.37
C GLY A 232 -21.20 -5.96 -6.97
N LYS A 233 -20.54 -4.81 -6.79
CA LYS A 233 -19.74 -4.48 -5.60
C LYS A 233 -20.52 -4.63 -4.29
N GLU A 234 -21.74 -4.11 -4.26
CA GLU A 234 -22.60 -4.15 -3.06
C GLU A 234 -22.93 -5.60 -2.63
N LYS A 235 -23.32 -6.44 -3.58
CA LYS A 235 -23.65 -7.83 -3.29
C LYS A 235 -22.44 -8.66 -2.91
N VAL A 236 -21.31 -8.41 -3.57
CA VAL A 236 -20.02 -9.03 -3.24
C VAL A 236 -19.57 -8.56 -1.85
N GLN A 237 -19.79 -7.31 -1.47
CA GLN A 237 -19.53 -6.81 -0.11
C GLN A 237 -20.32 -7.62 0.91
N ALA A 238 -21.64 -7.80 0.71
CA ALA A 238 -22.47 -8.59 1.65
C ALA A 238 -21.98 -10.04 1.77
N GLU A 239 -21.52 -10.65 0.68
CA GLU A 239 -20.92 -11.99 0.70
C GLU A 239 -19.62 -12.03 1.51
N ILE A 240 -18.74 -11.03 1.33
CA ILE A 240 -17.48 -10.91 2.09
C ILE A 240 -17.74 -10.65 3.57
N ASP A 241 -18.76 -9.84 3.91
CA ASP A 241 -19.16 -9.58 5.30
C ASP A 241 -19.63 -10.85 6.03
N LEU A 242 -20.34 -11.74 5.32
CA LEU A 242 -20.70 -13.05 5.86
C LEU A 242 -19.46 -13.91 6.15
N TYR A 243 -18.46 -13.91 5.28
CA TYR A 243 -17.18 -14.60 5.53
C TYR A 243 -16.45 -14.02 6.73
N ALA A 244 -16.37 -12.69 6.85
CA ALA A 244 -15.77 -12.03 8.01
C ALA A 244 -16.51 -12.41 9.30
N THR A 245 -17.84 -12.39 9.27
CA THR A 245 -18.69 -12.79 10.41
C THR A 245 -18.45 -14.23 10.84
N CYS A 246 -18.45 -15.16 9.91
CA CYS A 246 -18.18 -16.58 10.19
C CYS A 246 -16.78 -16.79 10.78
N TYR A 247 -15.77 -16.11 10.24
CA TYR A 247 -14.42 -16.13 10.77
C TYR A 247 -14.37 -15.58 12.20
N ASN A 248 -14.96 -14.41 12.44
CA ASN A 248 -14.97 -13.75 13.74
C ASN A 248 -15.72 -14.60 14.79
N LEU A 249 -16.88 -15.15 14.47
CA LEU A 249 -17.61 -16.05 15.37
C LEU A 249 -16.75 -17.24 15.79
N ARG A 250 -16.14 -17.92 14.83
CA ARG A 250 -15.23 -19.04 15.12
C ARG A 250 -14.04 -18.58 15.96
N ARG A 251 -13.48 -17.41 15.69
CA ARG A 251 -12.34 -16.88 16.44
C ARG A 251 -12.72 -16.56 17.87
N VAL A 252 -13.85 -15.89 18.09
CA VAL A 252 -14.35 -15.51 19.40
C VAL A 252 -14.65 -16.75 20.26
N THR A 253 -15.23 -17.80 19.68
CA THR A 253 -15.48 -19.07 20.41
C THR A 253 -14.20 -19.81 20.82
N ASN A 254 -13.07 -19.52 20.16
CA ASN A 254 -11.76 -20.03 20.58
C ASN A 254 -11.09 -19.17 21.67
N ILE A 255 -11.50 -17.89 21.80
CA ILE A 255 -10.97 -16.96 22.80
C ILE A 255 -11.74 -17.05 24.11
N GLN A 256 -13.06 -17.20 24.03
CA GLN A 256 -13.96 -17.24 25.18
C GLN A 256 -14.90 -18.46 25.11
N SER A 257 -15.34 -18.93 26.27
CA SER A 257 -16.35 -19.98 26.31
C SER A 257 -17.70 -19.50 25.77
N ILE A 258 -18.45 -20.40 25.15
CA ILE A 258 -19.79 -20.09 24.61
C ILE A 258 -20.72 -19.52 25.69
N GLN A 259 -20.61 -20.02 26.93
CA GLN A 259 -21.44 -19.53 28.05
C GLN A 259 -21.18 -18.03 28.34
N VAL A 260 -19.91 -17.62 28.35
CA VAL A 260 -19.54 -16.20 28.55
C VAL A 260 -20.06 -15.34 27.39
N LEU A 261 -19.94 -15.83 26.17
CA LEU A 261 -20.44 -15.11 24.99
C LEU A 261 -21.96 -14.93 25.05
N LEU A 262 -22.72 -15.98 25.40
CA LEU A 262 -24.16 -15.89 25.53
C LEU A 262 -24.58 -14.91 26.63
N GLN A 263 -23.87 -14.87 27.75
CA GLN A 263 -24.12 -13.88 28.81
C GLN A 263 -23.86 -12.43 28.31
N GLN A 264 -22.78 -12.20 27.57
CA GLN A 264 -22.46 -10.90 27.02
C GLN A 264 -23.50 -10.44 25.97
N VAL A 265 -23.91 -11.33 25.08
CA VAL A 265 -24.96 -11.03 24.09
C VAL A 265 -26.30 -10.73 24.76
N HIS A 266 -26.66 -11.51 25.80
CA HIS A 266 -27.87 -11.24 26.58
C HIS A 266 -27.83 -9.89 27.28
N TYR A 267 -26.69 -9.51 27.85
CA TYR A 267 -26.50 -8.20 28.49
C TYR A 267 -26.58 -7.05 27.47
N TRP A 268 -26.03 -7.25 26.28
CA TRP A 268 -26.14 -6.30 25.18
C TRP A 268 -27.58 -6.11 24.72
N GLY A 269 -28.33 -7.20 24.55
CA GLY A 269 -29.75 -7.15 24.18
C GLY A 269 -30.59 -6.33 25.17
N ILE A 270 -30.33 -6.40 26.46
CA ILE A 270 -31.02 -5.62 27.50
C ILE A 270 -30.69 -4.11 27.40
N LYS A 271 -29.53 -3.76 26.89
CA LYS A 271 -29.06 -2.36 26.84
C LYS A 271 -29.65 -1.59 25.64
N TYR A 272 -30.17 -2.29 24.64
CA TYR A 272 -30.70 -1.72 23.40
C TYR A 272 -32.22 -1.99 23.18
N THR A 273 -32.91 -2.60 24.14
CA THR A 273 -34.37 -2.66 24.26
C THR A 273 -34.86 -1.62 25.27
#